data_ebac334505f838a98c19ed320f901ed3
#
_entry.id   ebac334505f838a98c19ed320f901ed3
#
_cell.length_a   1.000
_cell.length_b   1.000
_cell.length_c   1.000
_cell.angle_alpha   90.00
_cell.angle_beta   90.00
_cell.angle_gamma   90.00
#
_symmetry.space_group_name_H-M   'P 1'
#
loop_
_entity.id
_entity.type
_entity.pdbx_description
1 polymer ?
#
loop_
_entity_poly.entity_id
_entity_poly.type
_entity_poly.pdbx_seq_one_letter_code
_entity_poly.pdbx_strand_id
1 'polypeptide(L)'
;MAVGVGIAVLSGHGGAATSGGAPSKAAARAIAYARQQLGKPYLWGGTGPSAYDCSGLVMDAYRAAGVDIARTSQAQWATERHVSSPQPGDLVFYPGADGTWTAPGHVALVVGGGQMIEAYATGYPVRRVPIRAGMTGYTQPWGGA
;
A
#
# COMPACT_ATOMS: atom_id res chain seq x y z
N MET A 1 -32.46 24.09 4.06
CA MET A 1 -32.04 23.71 3.99
C MET A 1 -31.26 23.10 3.75
N ALA A 2 -31.02 23.10 3.79
CA ALA A 2 -30.33 22.56 3.65
C ALA A 2 -29.79 21.94 3.35
N VAL A 3 -29.74 21.96 3.26
CA VAL A 3 -29.30 21.36 3.01
C VAL A 3 -28.57 20.84 2.73
N GLY A 4 -28.39 20.89 2.72
CA GLY A 4 -27.76 20.35 2.62
C GLY A 4 -27.12 19.86 2.23
N VAL A 5 -27.17 19.85 2.15
CA VAL A 5 -26.60 19.27 1.85
C VAL A 5 -25.90 18.75 1.59
N GLY A 6 -25.83 18.76 1.51
CA GLY A 6 -25.26 18.20 1.37
C GLY A 6 -24.58 17.75 0.98
N ILE A 7 -24.68 17.82 0.85
CA ILE A 7 -24.18 17.38 0.57
C ILE A 7 -23.48 16.89 0.29
N ALA A 8 -23.45 17.01 0.16
CA ALA A 8 -22.97 16.58 0.01
C ALA A 8 -22.40 16.02 -0.18
N VAL A 9 -22.42 15.93 -0.29
CA VAL A 9 -22.10 15.39 -0.34
C VAL A 9 -21.71 14.94 -0.78
N LEU A 10 -21.64 15.02 -1.04
CA LEU A 10 -21.39 14.56 -1.31
C LEU A 10 -20.98 14.09 -1.63
N SER A 11 -20.92 14.23 -1.70
CA SER A 11 -20.67 13.79 -1.89
C SER A 11 -20.18 13.21 -2.01
N GLY A 12 -19.97 13.08 -2.20
CA GLY A 12 -19.64 12.55 -2.13
C GLY A 12 -19.23 11.99 -2.44
N HIS A 13 -19.08 11.83 -2.70
CA HIS A 13 -18.81 11.30 -3.01
C HIS A 13 -18.31 10.81 -3.39
N GLY A 14 -18.28 10.57 -3.56
CA GLY A 14 -17.80 10.18 -3.82
C GLY A 14 -17.04 10.08 -4.25
N GLY A 15 -16.85 9.93 -4.44
CA GLY A 15 -16.15 9.89 -4.72
C GLY A 15 -15.27 9.83 -5.28
N ALA A 16 -15.56 9.97 -5.57
CA ALA A 16 -14.70 9.82 -6.32
C ALA A 16 -13.54 9.73 -6.12
N ALA A 17 -13.57 9.07 -5.99
CA ALA A 17 -12.46 8.94 -5.89
C ALA A 17 -11.56 9.71 -6.47
N THR A 18 -11.58 10.64 -6.25
CA THR A 18 -10.62 11.44 -6.84
C THR A 18 -9.29 11.18 -6.25
N SER A 19 -8.31 11.17 -7.08
CA SER A 19 -6.95 11.14 -6.62
C SER A 19 -6.71 12.34 -5.73
N GLY A 20 -5.95 12.18 -4.72
CA GLY A 20 -5.67 13.26 -3.80
C GLY A 20 -6.67 13.45 -2.70
N GLY A 21 -7.76 12.71 -2.71
CA GLY A 21 -8.69 12.73 -1.60
C GLY A 21 -8.11 12.09 -0.36
N ALA A 22 -8.81 12.23 0.75
CA ALA A 22 -8.43 11.60 1.98
C ALA A 22 -8.44 10.07 1.81
N PRO A 23 -7.51 9.34 2.38
CA PRO A 23 -7.52 7.90 2.29
C PRO A 23 -8.74 7.31 2.99
N SER A 24 -9.18 6.13 2.58
CA SER A 24 -10.19 5.38 3.29
C SER A 24 -9.72 5.08 4.72
N LYS A 25 -10.65 4.66 5.58
CA LYS A 25 -10.27 4.28 6.93
C LYS A 25 -9.26 3.13 6.91
N ALA A 26 -9.45 2.15 6.05
CA ALA A 26 -8.53 1.04 5.95
C ALA A 26 -7.15 1.52 5.51
N ALA A 27 -7.09 2.38 4.49
CA ALA A 27 -5.83 2.94 4.01
C ALA A 27 -5.13 3.74 5.11
N ALA A 28 -5.87 4.57 5.83
CA ALA A 28 -5.30 5.37 6.92
C ALA A 28 -4.72 4.50 8.02
N ARG A 29 -5.40 3.42 8.39
CA ARG A 29 -4.93 2.49 9.41
C ARG A 29 -3.71 1.71 8.96
N ALA A 30 -3.70 1.28 7.70
CA ALA A 30 -2.55 0.57 7.13
C ALA A 30 -1.32 1.48 7.13
N ILE A 31 -1.48 2.73 6.72
CA ILE A 31 -0.39 3.71 6.73
C ILE A 31 0.12 3.95 8.15
N ALA A 32 -0.80 4.13 9.11
CA ALA A 32 -0.42 4.34 10.50
C ALA A 32 0.38 3.16 11.05
N TYR A 33 -0.05 1.94 10.72
CA TYR A 33 0.67 0.74 11.12
C TYR A 33 2.07 0.72 10.51
N ALA A 34 2.18 0.95 9.21
CA ALA A 34 3.48 0.91 8.54
C ALA A 34 4.44 1.95 9.10
N ARG A 35 3.95 3.13 9.45
CA ARG A 35 4.78 4.15 10.10
C ARG A 35 5.37 3.69 11.42
N GLN A 36 4.64 2.90 12.17
CA GLN A 36 5.14 2.35 13.43
C GLN A 36 6.24 1.31 13.22
N GLN A 37 6.36 0.77 12.02
CA GLN A 37 7.38 -0.23 11.73
C GLN A 37 8.68 0.36 11.19
N LEU A 38 8.73 1.66 10.95
CA LEU A 38 9.94 2.31 10.44
C LEU A 38 11.14 2.00 11.35
N GLY A 39 12.25 1.66 10.73
CA GLY A 39 13.47 1.34 11.46
C GLY A 39 13.65 -0.14 11.79
N LYS A 40 12.62 -0.96 11.67
CA LYS A 40 12.75 -2.39 11.94
C LYS A 40 13.52 -3.07 10.81
N PRO A 41 14.23 -4.17 11.10
CA PRO A 41 15.06 -4.80 10.08
C PRO A 41 14.25 -5.56 9.04
N TYR A 42 14.85 -5.72 7.87
CA TYR A 42 14.37 -6.62 6.84
C TYR A 42 14.72 -8.07 7.23
N LEU A 43 13.80 -8.99 6.98
CA LEU A 43 14.05 -10.41 7.13
C LEU A 43 13.28 -11.15 6.05
N TRP A 44 13.98 -11.94 5.24
CA TRP A 44 13.34 -12.79 4.24
C TRP A 44 12.32 -13.71 4.91
N GLY A 45 11.09 -13.68 4.42
CA GLY A 45 10.00 -14.43 5.04
C GLY A 45 9.38 -13.76 6.25
N GLY A 46 9.84 -12.56 6.61
CA GLY A 46 9.37 -11.87 7.80
C GLY A 46 7.98 -11.29 7.66
N THR A 47 7.16 -11.53 8.68
CA THR A 47 5.79 -11.02 8.76
C THR A 47 5.56 -10.23 10.05
N GLY A 48 6.64 -9.81 10.70
CA GLY A 48 6.57 -9.04 11.92
C GLY A 48 6.38 -9.89 13.16
N PRO A 49 6.31 -9.26 14.32
CA PRO A 49 6.39 -7.81 14.54
C PRO A 49 7.80 -7.26 14.59
N SER A 50 8.82 -8.11 14.62
CA SER A 50 10.19 -7.66 14.82
C SER A 50 10.92 -7.34 13.52
N ALA A 51 10.55 -7.98 12.43
CA ALA A 51 11.20 -7.85 11.14
C ALA A 51 10.23 -8.22 10.03
N TYR A 52 10.49 -7.70 8.83
CA TYR A 52 9.55 -7.84 7.70
C TYR A 52 10.27 -8.09 6.39
N ASP A 53 9.63 -8.84 5.48
CA ASP A 53 9.95 -8.69 4.07
C ASP A 53 8.93 -7.72 3.42
N CYS A 54 9.09 -7.45 2.12
CA CYS A 54 8.30 -6.41 1.46
C CYS A 54 6.80 -6.69 1.51
N SER A 55 6.40 -7.89 1.13
CA SER A 55 4.99 -8.29 1.11
C SER A 55 4.44 -8.57 2.50
N GLY A 56 5.28 -9.01 3.42
CA GLY A 56 4.91 -9.21 4.82
C GLY A 56 4.55 -7.91 5.51
N LEU A 57 5.31 -6.85 5.23
CA LEU A 57 5.01 -5.53 5.80
C LEU A 57 3.63 -5.03 5.36
N VAL A 58 3.36 -5.04 4.05
CA VAL A 58 2.07 -4.53 3.56
C VAL A 58 0.92 -5.46 3.95
N MET A 59 1.15 -6.76 4.00
CA MET A 59 0.15 -7.71 4.47
C MET A 59 -0.23 -7.43 5.93
N ASP A 60 0.75 -7.23 6.78
CA ASP A 60 0.51 -6.96 8.20
C ASP A 60 -0.14 -5.59 8.41
N ALA A 61 0.27 -4.60 7.63
CA ALA A 61 -0.35 -3.27 7.68
C ALA A 61 -1.84 -3.34 7.35
N TYR A 62 -2.20 -4.09 6.31
CA TYR A 62 -3.61 -4.23 5.95
C TYR A 62 -4.36 -5.14 6.91
N ARG A 63 -3.72 -6.16 7.46
CA ARG A 63 -4.34 -6.96 8.52
C ARG A 63 -4.72 -6.09 9.72
N ALA A 64 -3.86 -5.17 10.11
CA ALA A 64 -4.16 -4.23 11.19
C ALA A 64 -5.34 -3.32 10.84
N ALA A 65 -5.59 -3.12 9.56
CA ALA A 65 -6.73 -2.33 9.07
C ALA A 65 -7.99 -3.17 8.83
N GLY A 66 -7.94 -4.47 9.12
CA GLY A 66 -9.08 -5.35 8.92
C GLY A 66 -9.24 -5.89 7.50
N VAL A 67 -8.19 -5.80 6.69
CA VAL A 67 -8.21 -6.27 5.30
C VAL A 67 -7.18 -7.37 5.12
N ASP A 68 -7.63 -8.55 4.72
CA ASP A 68 -6.73 -9.65 4.43
C ASP A 68 -6.29 -9.59 2.97
N ILE A 69 -4.98 -9.57 2.76
CA ILE A 69 -4.40 -9.63 1.41
C ILE A 69 -3.45 -10.81 1.32
N ALA A 70 -3.06 -11.16 0.09
CA ALA A 70 -2.22 -12.32 -0.14
C ALA A 70 -0.82 -12.15 0.48
N ARG A 71 -0.12 -13.25 0.64
CA ARG A 71 1.18 -13.27 1.34
C ARG A 71 2.33 -12.72 0.50
N THR A 72 2.33 -12.94 -0.80
CA THR A 72 3.46 -12.60 -1.66
C THR A 72 3.14 -11.42 -2.55
N SER A 73 4.16 -10.68 -2.96
CA SER A 73 3.97 -9.56 -3.89
C SER A 73 3.35 -10.01 -5.20
N GLN A 74 3.75 -11.17 -5.72
CA GLN A 74 3.18 -11.71 -6.96
C GLN A 74 1.68 -11.98 -6.80
N ALA A 75 1.28 -12.60 -5.70
CA ALA A 75 -0.13 -12.90 -5.44
C ALA A 75 -0.95 -11.64 -5.15
N GLN A 76 -0.36 -10.68 -4.46
CA GLN A 76 -1.01 -9.38 -4.23
C GLN A 76 -1.30 -8.69 -5.56
N TRP A 77 -0.31 -8.63 -6.43
CA TRP A 77 -0.48 -8.04 -7.76
C TRP A 77 -1.55 -8.77 -8.58
N ALA A 78 -1.57 -10.11 -8.51
CA ALA A 78 -2.48 -10.92 -9.31
C ALA A 78 -3.93 -10.84 -8.82
N THR A 79 -4.16 -10.57 -7.53
CA THR A 79 -5.50 -10.68 -6.94
C THR A 79 -6.13 -9.34 -6.60
N GLU A 80 -5.36 -8.24 -6.55
CA GLU A 80 -5.89 -6.95 -6.14
C GLU A 80 -6.31 -6.12 -7.35
N ARG A 81 -7.15 -5.14 -7.09
CA ARG A 81 -7.64 -4.25 -8.15
C ARG A 81 -6.51 -3.32 -8.60
N HIS A 82 -6.19 -3.33 -9.88
CA HIS A 82 -5.19 -2.43 -10.44
C HIS A 82 -5.75 -1.03 -10.63
N VAL A 83 -4.94 -0.03 -10.33
CA VAL A 83 -5.30 1.38 -10.52
C VAL A 83 -4.18 2.09 -11.27
N SER A 84 -4.53 3.15 -11.98
CA SER A 84 -3.57 3.86 -12.83
C SER A 84 -2.90 5.03 -12.10
N SER A 85 -3.56 5.61 -11.12
CA SER A 85 -3.02 6.73 -10.34
C SER A 85 -2.98 6.36 -8.88
N PRO A 86 -1.83 6.48 -8.23
CA PRO A 86 -1.73 6.06 -6.84
C PRO A 86 -2.40 7.03 -5.89
N GLN A 87 -3.05 6.48 -4.88
CA GLN A 87 -3.56 7.23 -3.74
C GLN A 87 -2.90 6.69 -2.48
N PRO A 88 -2.87 7.47 -1.40
CA PRO A 88 -2.36 6.95 -0.13
C PRO A 88 -3.06 5.65 0.27
N GLY A 89 -2.29 4.65 0.60
CA GLY A 89 -2.79 3.32 0.91
C GLY A 89 -2.71 2.34 -0.25
N ASP A 90 -2.54 2.81 -1.47
CA ASP A 90 -2.29 1.92 -2.60
C ASP A 90 -0.95 1.21 -2.43
N LEU A 91 -0.80 0.09 -3.11
CA LEU A 91 0.49 -0.60 -3.19
C LEU A 91 1.15 -0.28 -4.53
N VAL A 92 2.46 -0.13 -4.51
CA VAL A 92 3.27 0.05 -5.71
C VAL A 92 4.17 -1.17 -5.86
N PHE A 93 4.27 -1.68 -7.08
CA PHE A 93 4.97 -2.93 -7.38
C PHE A 93 6.12 -2.69 -8.34
N TYR A 94 7.19 -3.46 -8.15
CA TYR A 94 8.40 -3.42 -8.97
C TYR A 94 8.81 -4.86 -9.32
N PRO A 95 9.44 -5.09 -10.47
CA PRO A 95 9.98 -6.43 -10.75
C PRO A 95 10.88 -6.95 -9.65
N GLY A 96 11.78 -6.09 -9.15
CA GLY A 96 12.72 -6.50 -8.12
C GLY A 96 13.70 -7.56 -8.61
N ALA A 97 14.54 -8.04 -7.71
CA ALA A 97 15.54 -9.04 -8.06
C ALA A 97 14.92 -10.42 -8.28
N ASP A 98 13.80 -10.69 -7.62
CA ASP A 98 13.20 -12.03 -7.60
C ASP A 98 11.97 -12.15 -8.48
N GLY A 99 11.64 -11.12 -9.23
CA GLY A 99 10.40 -11.12 -10.00
C GLY A 99 10.58 -10.67 -11.43
N THR A 100 9.46 -10.57 -12.11
CA THR A 100 9.38 -10.11 -13.49
C THR A 100 8.39 -8.95 -13.56
N TRP A 101 8.32 -8.35 -14.73
CA TRP A 101 7.39 -7.25 -14.95
C TRP A 101 5.93 -7.63 -14.64
N THR A 102 5.53 -8.85 -15.00
CA THR A 102 4.15 -9.33 -14.81
C THR A 102 3.94 -10.12 -13.54
N ALA A 103 5.01 -10.49 -12.86
CA ALA A 103 4.97 -11.17 -11.57
C ALA A 103 5.98 -10.46 -10.65
N PRO A 104 5.66 -9.25 -10.18
CA PRO A 104 6.62 -8.41 -9.51
C PRO A 104 7.07 -8.99 -8.17
N GLY A 105 8.36 -8.91 -7.92
CA GLY A 105 8.97 -9.46 -6.70
C GLY A 105 9.09 -8.47 -5.57
N HIS A 106 8.72 -7.21 -5.78
CA HIS A 106 8.80 -6.18 -4.72
C HIS A 106 7.53 -5.35 -4.66
N VAL A 107 7.16 -4.96 -3.45
CA VAL A 107 5.98 -4.15 -3.19
C VAL A 107 6.27 -3.16 -2.07
N ALA A 108 5.63 -1.99 -2.13
CA ALA A 108 5.71 -0.97 -1.10
C ALA A 108 4.34 -0.31 -0.91
N LEU A 109 4.17 0.36 0.21
CA LEU A 109 2.93 1.05 0.55
C LEU A 109 3.05 2.54 0.22
N VAL A 110 2.17 3.03 -0.64
CA VAL A 110 2.10 4.46 -0.96
C VAL A 110 1.51 5.21 0.24
N VAL A 111 2.21 6.24 0.69
CA VAL A 111 1.79 6.97 1.90
C VAL A 111 1.44 8.43 1.64
N GLY A 112 1.47 8.86 0.40
CA GLY A 112 1.15 10.24 0.03
C GLY A 112 2.41 11.08 -0.16
N GLY A 113 2.24 12.24 -0.80
CA GLY A 113 3.35 13.15 -1.04
C GLY A 113 4.43 12.57 -1.95
N GLY A 114 4.08 11.60 -2.80
CA GLY A 114 5.06 10.95 -3.66
C GLY A 114 5.98 9.99 -2.90
N GLN A 115 5.61 9.57 -1.71
CA GLN A 115 6.44 8.74 -0.84
C GLN A 115 5.84 7.36 -0.65
N MET A 116 6.69 6.39 -0.34
CA MET A 116 6.28 5.03 0.00
C MET A 116 7.05 4.52 1.21
N ILE A 117 6.48 3.55 1.91
CA ILE A 117 7.17 2.82 2.99
C ILE A 117 7.42 1.41 2.49
N GLU A 118 8.64 0.92 2.66
CA GLU A 118 9.04 -0.38 2.15
C GLU A 118 9.99 -1.11 3.08
N ALA A 119 9.92 -2.44 3.08
CA ALA A 119 10.97 -3.32 3.55
C ALA A 119 11.71 -3.79 2.31
N TYR A 120 12.86 -3.18 2.03
CA TYR A 120 13.50 -3.28 0.73
C TYR A 120 14.34 -4.54 0.56
N ALA A 121 15.33 -4.74 1.42
CA ALA A 121 16.28 -5.83 1.31
C ALA A 121 17.10 -5.94 2.59
N THR A 122 17.78 -7.05 2.76
CA THR A 122 18.72 -7.25 3.89
C THR A 122 19.70 -6.07 3.97
N GLY A 123 19.86 -5.55 5.16
CA GLY A 123 20.75 -4.42 5.42
C GLY A 123 20.07 -3.06 5.38
N TYR A 124 18.82 -3.01 4.92
CA TYR A 124 18.06 -1.76 4.93
C TYR A 124 16.92 -1.88 5.95
N PRO A 125 16.80 -0.92 6.88
CA PRO A 125 15.62 -0.92 7.75
C PRO A 125 14.36 -0.58 6.96
N VAL A 126 13.21 -0.92 7.51
CA VAL A 126 11.94 -0.42 6.97
C VAL A 126 12.03 1.09 6.89
N ARG A 127 11.73 1.65 5.74
CA ARG A 127 12.05 3.05 5.45
C ARG A 127 10.97 3.73 4.64
N ARG A 128 10.92 5.06 4.75
CA ARG A 128 10.09 5.89 3.89
C ARG A 128 10.99 6.57 2.87
N VAL A 129 10.68 6.40 1.60
CA VAL A 129 11.48 6.91 0.49
C VAL A 129 10.55 7.43 -0.61
N PRO A 130 11.05 8.28 -1.52
CA PRO A 130 10.25 8.65 -2.69
C PRO A 130 9.91 7.43 -3.54
N ILE A 131 8.74 7.46 -4.16
CA ILE A 131 8.38 6.43 -5.13
C ILE A 131 9.36 6.57 -6.31
N ARG A 132 10.05 5.48 -6.65
CA ARG A 132 11.02 5.51 -7.73
C ARG A 132 10.39 5.02 -9.03
N ALA A 133 10.97 5.41 -10.14
CA ALA A 133 10.53 4.98 -11.47
C ALA A 133 10.76 3.48 -11.66
N GLY A 134 10.17 2.92 -12.71
CA GLY A 134 10.35 1.50 -13.04
C GLY A 134 9.32 0.59 -12.40
N MET A 135 8.24 1.14 -11.87
CA MET A 135 7.19 0.33 -11.27
C MET A 135 6.42 -0.47 -12.32
N THR A 136 6.00 -1.67 -11.94
CA THR A 136 5.05 -2.47 -12.72
C THR A 136 3.69 -1.78 -12.71
N GLY A 137 3.28 -1.24 -11.60
CA GLY A 137 2.01 -0.56 -11.45
C GLY A 137 1.57 -0.47 -10.01
N TYR A 138 0.28 -0.15 -9.85
CA TYR A 138 -0.32 0.08 -8.54
C TYR A 138 -1.57 -0.75 -8.35
N THR A 139 -1.87 -1.12 -7.10
CA THR A 139 -3.13 -1.76 -6.73
C THR A 139 -3.79 -1.03 -5.57
N GLN A 140 -5.09 -1.28 -5.40
CA GLN A 140 -5.87 -0.73 -4.30
C GLN A 140 -6.45 -1.89 -3.49
N PRO A 141 -5.81 -2.30 -2.40
CA PRO A 141 -6.23 -3.49 -1.66
C PRO A 141 -7.63 -3.39 -1.04
N TRP A 142 -7.98 -2.22 -0.54
CA TRP A 142 -9.26 -2.07 0.16
C TRP A 142 -10.45 -1.95 -0.78
N GLY A 143 -10.23 -1.62 -2.01
CA GLY A 143 -11.28 -1.49 -3.01
C GLY A 143 -11.42 -2.72 -3.85
N GLY A 144 -10.76 -3.77 -3.47
CA GLY A 144 -10.68 -4.93 -4.24
C GLY A 144 -11.99 -5.58 -4.44
N ALA A 145 -12.46 -6.14 -4.41
CA ALA A 145 -13.65 -6.82 -4.70
C ALA A 145 -13.57 -7.58 -5.92
#